data_c38b36d88f9d02836fc395e216b359cf
#
_entry.id   c38b36d88f9d02836fc395e216b359cf
#
_cell.length_a   1.000
_cell.length_b   1.000
_cell.length_c   1.000
_cell.angle_alpha   90.00
_cell.angle_beta   90.00
_cell.angle_gamma   90.00
#
_symmetry.space_group_name_H-M   'P 1'
#
loop_
_entity.id
_entity.type
_entity.pdbx_description
1 polymer ?
#
loop_
_entity_poly.entity_id
_entity_poly.type
_entity_poly.pdbx_seq_one_letter_code
_entity_poly.pdbx_strand_id
1 'polypeptide(L)'
;MMSLLSPQRWWGALKREWLIYHLGLPEFRFMFDAPPPNEWVSLDCETTGLNVNTDEIISIGAVRIVGNRIMTSERLELLVRPERGVSADSVRIHRLREQDVAQGLPIDDAMKQLMRFIGSRPLVGYFLEFDVAMLNRAIWPLLGQGLPQPKIEVSAMYYDYKFRQMLPY
;
A
#
# COMPACT_ATOMS: atom_id res chain seq x y z
N MET A 1 33.68 -15.59 -17.11
CA MET A 1 32.95 -16.65 -16.42
C MET A 1 31.53 -16.18 -16.27
N MET A 2 30.67 -16.50 -17.24
CA MET A 2 29.23 -16.06 -17.27
C MET A 2 28.46 -16.89 -16.25
N SER A 3 28.04 -16.25 -15.17
CA SER A 3 27.10 -16.83 -14.22
C SER A 3 25.77 -17.05 -14.92
N LEU A 4 25.44 -18.30 -15.21
CA LEU A 4 24.14 -18.72 -15.73
C LEU A 4 23.06 -18.26 -14.76
N LEU A 5 22.27 -17.28 -15.16
CA LEU A 5 21.11 -16.79 -14.42
C LEU A 5 20.19 -18.00 -14.17
N SER A 6 19.82 -18.23 -12.92
CA SER A 6 18.91 -19.33 -12.57
C SER A 6 17.58 -19.15 -13.32
N PRO A 7 16.90 -20.25 -13.73
CA PRO A 7 15.60 -20.18 -14.43
C PRO A 7 14.58 -19.30 -13.72
N GLN A 8 14.60 -19.29 -12.38
CA GLN A 8 13.70 -18.46 -11.56
C GLN A 8 13.92 -16.95 -11.76
N ARG A 9 15.16 -16.49 -11.95
CA ARG A 9 15.46 -15.09 -12.25
C ARG A 9 15.00 -14.69 -13.66
N TRP A 10 15.08 -15.60 -14.61
CA TRP A 10 14.63 -15.39 -15.98
C TRP A 10 13.10 -15.25 -16.03
N TRP A 11 12.38 -16.15 -15.37
CA TRP A 11 10.91 -16.08 -15.28
C TRP A 11 10.45 -14.81 -14.57
N GLY A 12 11.15 -14.36 -13.52
CA GLY A 12 10.87 -13.11 -12.84
C GLY A 12 11.03 -11.89 -13.74
N ALA A 13 12.09 -11.85 -14.54
CA ALA A 13 12.32 -10.76 -15.49
C ALA A 13 11.26 -10.73 -16.60
N LEU A 14 10.93 -11.87 -17.21
CA LEU A 14 9.88 -11.97 -18.22
C LEU A 14 8.51 -11.56 -17.68
N LYS A 15 8.16 -12.01 -16.46
CA LYS A 15 6.91 -11.62 -15.82
C LYS A 15 6.86 -10.10 -15.59
N ARG A 16 7.97 -9.50 -15.11
CA ARG A 16 8.08 -8.05 -14.91
C ARG A 16 7.84 -7.29 -16.21
N GLU A 17 8.53 -7.66 -17.30
CA GLU A 17 8.38 -7.01 -18.60
C GLU A 17 6.96 -7.15 -19.15
N TRP A 18 6.33 -8.32 -18.96
CA TRP A 18 4.94 -8.56 -19.34
C TRP A 18 3.98 -7.65 -18.55
N LEU A 19 4.17 -7.51 -17.24
CA LEU A 19 3.36 -6.63 -16.39
C LEU A 19 3.52 -5.16 -16.79
N ILE A 20 4.75 -4.72 -17.09
CA ILE A 20 5.03 -3.36 -17.54
C ILE A 20 4.40 -3.10 -18.92
N TYR A 21 4.45 -4.06 -19.81
CA TYR A 21 3.85 -3.93 -21.15
C TYR A 21 2.32 -3.75 -21.10
N HIS A 22 1.65 -4.39 -20.14
CA HIS A 22 0.20 -4.30 -19.94
C HIS A 22 -0.22 -3.23 -18.92
N LEU A 23 0.68 -2.33 -18.56
CA LEU A 23 0.39 -1.29 -17.57
C LEU A 23 -0.52 -0.23 -18.17
N GLY A 24 -1.69 -0.02 -17.54
CA GLY A 24 -2.70 0.95 -17.99
C GLY A 24 -2.20 2.40 -18.01
N LEU A 25 -1.32 2.75 -17.06
CA LEU A 25 -0.67 4.07 -16.98
C LEU A 25 0.86 3.89 -17.04
N PRO A 26 1.50 4.02 -18.21
CA PRO A 26 2.93 3.75 -18.39
C PRO A 26 3.88 4.62 -17.56
N GLU A 27 3.44 5.80 -17.12
CA GLU A 27 4.23 6.67 -16.24
C GLU A 27 4.51 6.05 -14.87
N PHE A 28 3.77 5.01 -14.45
CA PHE A 28 3.99 4.29 -13.19
C PHE A 28 4.92 3.08 -13.32
N ARG A 29 5.60 2.89 -14.46
CA ARG A 29 6.56 1.80 -14.66
C ARG A 29 7.67 1.75 -13.60
N PHE A 30 8.02 2.89 -13.00
CA PHE A 30 9.04 2.99 -11.95
C PHE A 30 8.70 2.15 -10.71
N MET A 31 7.42 1.82 -10.50
CA MET A 31 6.99 0.96 -9.39
C MET A 31 7.56 -0.47 -9.48
N PHE A 32 8.04 -0.87 -10.66
CA PHE A 32 8.65 -2.16 -10.94
C PHE A 32 10.18 -2.12 -10.92
N ASP A 33 10.77 -0.97 -10.62
CA ASP A 33 12.22 -0.85 -10.48
C ASP A 33 12.72 -1.56 -9.22
N ALA A 34 14.03 -1.80 -9.15
CA ALA A 34 14.64 -2.32 -7.93
C ALA A 34 14.40 -1.33 -6.78
N PRO A 35 13.91 -1.79 -5.62
CA PRO A 35 13.69 -0.89 -4.51
C PRO A 35 14.99 -0.28 -4.00
N PRO A 36 14.97 0.97 -3.52
CA PRO A 36 16.11 1.56 -2.85
C PRO A 36 16.50 0.69 -1.64
N PRO A 37 17.81 0.50 -1.39
CA PRO A 37 18.24 -0.33 -0.28
C PRO A 37 17.87 0.29 1.06
N ASN A 38 17.38 -0.55 1.99
CA ASN A 38 16.98 -0.14 3.35
C ASN A 38 15.90 0.96 3.38
N GLU A 39 15.01 0.97 2.42
CA GLU A 39 13.86 1.87 2.40
C GLU A 39 12.55 1.10 2.30
N TRP A 40 11.56 1.54 3.04
CA TRP A 40 10.18 1.02 3.07
C TRP A 40 9.19 2.16 3.15
N VAL A 41 7.93 1.86 2.85
CA VAL A 41 6.80 2.76 3.13
C VAL A 41 5.85 2.04 4.07
N SER A 42 5.63 2.61 5.26
CA SER A 42 4.55 2.19 6.13
C SER A 42 3.29 2.93 5.70
N LEU A 43 2.17 2.21 5.58
CA LEU A 43 0.88 2.79 5.23
C LEU A 43 -0.24 2.17 6.05
N ASP A 44 -1.32 2.94 6.14
CA ASP A 44 -2.56 2.59 6.80
C ASP A 44 -3.71 3.35 6.13
N CYS A 45 -4.91 2.76 6.07
CA CYS A 45 -6.08 3.36 5.46
C CYS A 45 -7.25 3.40 6.43
N GLU A 46 -7.97 4.53 6.46
CA GLU A 46 -9.29 4.57 7.07
C GLU A 46 -10.36 4.35 5.98
N THR A 47 -11.39 3.59 6.33
CA THR A 47 -12.42 3.16 5.39
C THR A 47 -13.81 3.33 5.97
N THR A 48 -14.85 3.33 5.12
CA THR A 48 -16.25 3.41 5.57
C THR A 48 -16.73 2.15 6.30
N GLY A 49 -15.96 1.04 6.22
CA GLY A 49 -16.22 -0.23 6.88
C GLY A 49 -15.20 -1.28 6.47
N LEU A 50 -15.43 -2.55 6.81
CA LEU A 50 -14.46 -3.64 6.66
C LEU A 50 -14.72 -4.55 5.44
N ASN A 51 -15.71 -4.25 4.63
CA ASN A 51 -16.02 -5.05 3.45
C ASN A 51 -15.26 -4.51 2.24
N VAL A 52 -14.21 -5.20 1.83
CA VAL A 52 -13.36 -4.82 0.69
C VAL A 52 -14.16 -4.59 -0.62
N ASN A 53 -15.30 -5.26 -0.80
CA ASN A 53 -16.07 -5.15 -2.04
C ASN A 53 -17.01 -3.94 -2.07
N THR A 54 -17.46 -3.44 -0.92
CA THR A 54 -18.50 -2.40 -0.83
C THR A 54 -18.03 -1.13 -0.16
N ASP A 55 -17.10 -1.23 0.80
CA ASP A 55 -16.65 -0.07 1.55
C ASP A 55 -15.57 0.72 0.80
N GLU A 56 -15.40 1.98 1.16
CA GLU A 56 -14.59 2.95 0.44
C GLU A 56 -13.47 3.48 1.34
N ILE A 57 -12.33 3.77 0.73
CA ILE A 57 -11.22 4.46 1.40
C ILE A 57 -11.60 5.93 1.59
N ILE A 58 -11.42 6.45 2.80
CA ILE A 58 -11.69 7.85 3.15
C ILE A 58 -10.46 8.61 3.62
N SER A 59 -9.41 7.89 4.04
CA SER A 59 -8.12 8.48 4.37
C SER A 59 -6.99 7.50 4.08
N ILE A 60 -5.84 8.03 3.72
CA ILE A 60 -4.60 7.26 3.54
C ILE A 60 -3.49 7.99 4.27
N GLY A 61 -2.86 7.32 5.22
CA GLY A 61 -1.64 7.73 5.87
C GLY A 61 -0.46 6.91 5.38
N ALA A 62 0.63 7.55 4.96
CA ALA A 62 1.85 6.84 4.61
C ALA A 62 3.09 7.60 5.07
N VAL A 63 4.12 6.88 5.49
CA VAL A 63 5.39 7.45 5.93
C VAL A 63 6.57 6.62 5.43
N ARG A 64 7.65 7.30 5.03
CA ARG A 64 8.86 6.62 4.62
C ARG A 64 9.68 6.15 5.83
N ILE A 65 10.24 4.96 5.71
CA ILE A 65 11.21 4.40 6.66
C ILE A 65 12.54 4.23 5.92
N VAL A 66 13.62 4.73 6.50
CA VAL A 66 14.98 4.62 5.96
C VAL A 66 15.88 4.00 7.03
N GLY A 67 16.39 2.81 6.80
CA GLY A 67 17.11 2.03 7.80
C GLY A 67 16.21 1.77 9.03
N ASN A 68 16.59 2.29 10.18
CA ASN A 68 15.84 2.19 11.44
C ASN A 68 15.14 3.51 11.84
N ARG A 69 14.94 4.43 10.89
CA ARG A 69 14.38 5.77 11.15
C ARG A 69 13.06 5.95 10.41
N ILE A 70 12.02 6.40 11.13
CA ILE A 70 10.77 6.85 10.55
C ILE A 70 10.94 8.32 10.16
N MET A 71 10.77 8.60 8.88
CA MET A 71 10.97 9.94 8.30
C MET A 71 9.68 10.76 8.39
N THR A 72 9.37 11.25 9.57
CA THR A 72 8.08 11.96 9.83
C THR A 72 7.88 13.23 8.99
N SER A 73 8.94 13.82 8.48
CA SER A 73 8.89 14.92 7.50
C SER A 73 8.59 14.45 6.07
N GLU A 74 8.74 13.17 5.80
CA GLU A 74 8.46 12.55 4.49
C GLU A 74 7.24 11.63 4.63
N ARG A 75 6.08 12.25 4.86
CA ARG A 75 4.80 11.57 5.00
C ARG A 75 3.80 12.03 3.95
N LEU A 76 2.83 11.19 3.68
CA LEU A 76 1.68 11.47 2.85
C LEU A 76 0.43 11.32 3.72
N GLU A 77 -0.43 12.32 3.70
CA GLU A 77 -1.74 12.29 4.34
C GLU A 77 -2.77 12.74 3.31
N LEU A 78 -3.66 11.85 2.92
CA LEU A 78 -4.69 12.11 1.92
C LEU A 78 -6.07 11.88 2.53
N LEU A 79 -6.95 12.85 2.37
CA LEU A 79 -8.38 12.65 2.53
C LEU A 79 -8.96 12.31 1.16
N VAL A 80 -9.81 11.29 1.12
CA VAL A 80 -10.46 10.79 -0.08
C VAL A 80 -11.96 10.99 0.09
N ARG A 81 -12.59 11.52 -0.93
CA ARG A 81 -14.03 11.75 -0.94
C ARG A 81 -14.76 10.44 -1.31
N PRO A 82 -15.54 9.85 -0.39
CA PRO A 82 -16.33 8.67 -0.70
C PRO A 82 -17.51 9.03 -1.61
N GLU A 83 -17.96 8.09 -2.42
CA GLU A 83 -19.13 8.26 -3.29
C GLU A 83 -20.44 8.00 -2.53
N ARG A 84 -20.40 7.13 -1.50
CA ARG A 84 -21.58 6.65 -0.76
C ARG A 84 -21.81 7.30 0.61
N GLY A 85 -20.96 8.25 0.98
CA GLY A 85 -21.00 8.88 2.29
C GLY A 85 -20.42 8.02 3.43
N VAL A 86 -20.37 8.59 4.64
CA VAL A 86 -19.72 7.98 5.81
C VAL A 86 -20.78 7.62 6.86
N SER A 87 -20.79 6.37 7.32
CA SER A 87 -21.75 5.93 8.33
C SER A 87 -21.39 6.47 9.72
N ALA A 88 -22.41 6.60 10.60
CA ALA A 88 -22.19 7.02 11.98
C ALA A 88 -21.28 6.06 12.77
N ASP A 89 -21.29 4.77 12.42
CA ASP A 89 -20.45 3.77 13.09
C ASP A 89 -18.99 3.89 12.65
N SER A 90 -18.70 4.14 11.37
CA SER A 90 -17.33 4.38 10.92
C SER A 90 -16.78 5.68 11.52
N VAL A 91 -17.57 6.75 11.61
CA VAL A 91 -17.16 8.00 12.30
C VAL A 91 -16.71 7.77 13.74
N ARG A 92 -17.33 6.85 14.48
CA ARG A 92 -16.94 6.53 15.85
C ARG A 92 -15.55 5.89 15.93
N ILE A 93 -15.16 5.18 14.88
CA ILE A 93 -13.88 4.46 14.83
C ILE A 93 -12.74 5.41 14.44
N HIS A 94 -12.83 6.06 13.28
CA HIS A 94 -11.76 6.87 12.70
C HIS A 94 -11.90 8.37 12.95
N ARG A 95 -13.03 8.84 13.53
CA ARG A 95 -13.33 10.23 13.88
C ARG A 95 -13.40 11.22 12.70
N LEU A 96 -13.37 10.73 11.47
CA LEU A 96 -13.57 11.52 10.25
C LEU A 96 -15.06 11.58 9.93
N ARG A 97 -15.61 12.78 9.90
CA ARG A 97 -17.02 13.01 9.55
C ARG A 97 -17.14 13.26 8.05
N GLU A 98 -18.35 13.11 7.53
CA GLU A 98 -18.64 13.35 6.12
C GLU A 98 -18.17 14.74 5.65
N GLN A 99 -18.35 15.78 6.47
CA GLN A 99 -17.86 17.12 6.18
C GLN A 99 -16.31 17.21 6.08
N ASP A 100 -15.59 16.35 6.80
CA ASP A 100 -14.12 16.36 6.81
C ASP A 100 -13.58 15.75 5.50
N VAL A 101 -14.26 14.75 4.96
CA VAL A 101 -13.87 14.05 3.72
C VAL A 101 -14.56 14.58 2.46
N ALA A 102 -15.59 15.43 2.61
CA ALA A 102 -16.35 16.00 1.47
C ALA A 102 -15.46 16.79 0.49
N GLN A 103 -14.39 17.41 0.98
CA GLN A 103 -13.40 18.13 0.18
C GLN A 103 -12.17 17.27 -0.15
N GLY A 104 -12.20 15.98 0.17
CA GLY A 104 -11.15 15.04 -0.17
C GLY A 104 -10.95 14.89 -1.68
N LEU A 105 -9.82 14.29 -2.04
CA LEU A 105 -9.48 14.01 -3.42
C LEU A 105 -10.42 12.95 -4.02
N PRO A 106 -10.67 12.99 -5.33
CA PRO A 106 -11.14 11.83 -6.04
C PRO A 106 -10.22 10.63 -5.83
N ILE A 107 -10.77 9.43 -5.75
CA ILE A 107 -10.00 8.21 -5.48
C ILE A 107 -8.84 8.00 -6.47
N ASP A 108 -9.05 8.26 -7.75
CA ASP A 108 -8.02 8.11 -8.78
C ASP A 108 -6.81 9.03 -8.57
N ASP A 109 -7.06 10.27 -8.15
CA ASP A 109 -6.01 11.24 -7.88
C ASP A 109 -5.26 10.90 -6.59
N ALA A 110 -5.96 10.41 -5.57
CA ALA A 110 -5.35 9.90 -4.36
C ALA A 110 -4.45 8.69 -4.66
N MET A 111 -4.91 7.74 -5.48
CA MET A 111 -4.12 6.58 -5.89
C MET A 111 -2.86 6.99 -6.66
N LYS A 112 -2.96 7.94 -7.57
CA LYS A 112 -1.79 8.44 -8.31
C LYS A 112 -0.76 9.10 -7.39
N GLN A 113 -1.19 9.88 -6.39
CA GLN A 113 -0.29 10.47 -5.40
C GLN A 113 0.36 9.40 -4.52
N LEU A 114 -0.42 8.45 -4.03
CA LEU A 114 0.08 7.32 -3.24
C LEU A 114 1.12 6.51 -4.01
N MET A 115 0.84 6.12 -5.25
CA MET A 115 1.77 5.36 -6.09
C MET A 115 3.10 6.09 -6.33
N ARG A 116 3.07 7.42 -6.53
CA ARG A 116 4.29 8.23 -6.62
C ARG A 116 5.07 8.25 -5.31
N PHE A 117 4.37 8.32 -4.18
CA PHE A 117 5.00 8.32 -2.87
C PHE A 117 5.65 6.95 -2.55
N ILE A 118 4.96 5.86 -2.82
CA ILE A 118 5.46 4.50 -2.62
C ILE A 118 6.70 4.24 -3.49
N GLY A 119 6.63 4.60 -4.77
CA GLY A 119 7.67 4.23 -5.72
C GLY A 119 7.80 2.71 -5.85
N SER A 120 9.03 2.21 -5.85
CA SER A 120 9.33 0.77 -5.87
C SER A 120 9.55 0.16 -4.47
N ARG A 121 9.35 0.92 -3.39
CA ARG A 121 9.62 0.51 -2.01
C ARG A 121 8.67 -0.57 -1.53
N PRO A 122 9.16 -1.58 -0.78
CA PRO A 122 8.28 -2.52 -0.08
C PRO A 122 7.33 -1.79 0.89
N LEU A 123 6.13 -2.36 1.04
CA LEU A 123 5.10 -1.86 1.93
C LEU A 123 5.18 -2.56 3.29
N VAL A 124 4.96 -1.80 4.35
CA VAL A 124 4.94 -2.29 5.73
C VAL A 124 3.64 -1.80 6.39
N GLY A 125 2.96 -2.65 7.14
CA GLY A 125 1.75 -2.25 7.86
C GLY A 125 1.29 -3.29 8.86
N TYR A 126 0.31 -2.91 9.65
CA TYR A 126 -0.34 -3.78 10.62
C TYR A 126 -1.71 -4.18 10.08
N PHE A 127 -1.96 -5.46 9.90
CA PHE A 127 -3.07 -6.00 9.11
C PHE A 127 -3.11 -5.45 7.68
N LEU A 128 -1.93 -5.25 7.11
CA LEU A 128 -1.70 -4.64 5.80
C LEU A 128 -2.46 -5.31 4.65
N GLU A 129 -2.82 -6.58 4.80
CA GLU A 129 -3.55 -7.34 3.78
C GLU A 129 -4.89 -6.70 3.43
N PHE A 130 -5.59 -6.15 4.43
CA PHE A 130 -6.84 -5.43 4.24
C PHE A 130 -6.63 -4.12 3.45
N ASP A 131 -5.66 -3.30 3.89
CA ASP A 131 -5.34 -2.03 3.21
C ASP A 131 -4.94 -2.26 1.76
N VAL A 132 -4.06 -3.23 1.53
CA VAL A 132 -3.63 -3.60 0.17
C VAL A 132 -4.80 -4.08 -0.69
N ALA A 133 -5.75 -4.82 -0.13
CA ALA A 133 -6.93 -5.26 -0.88
C ALA A 133 -7.80 -4.06 -1.28
N MET A 134 -8.05 -3.11 -0.37
CA MET A 134 -8.77 -1.87 -0.65
C MET A 134 -8.07 -1.02 -1.70
N LEU A 135 -6.76 -0.81 -1.55
CA LEU A 135 -5.93 -0.06 -2.50
C LEU A 135 -5.90 -0.74 -3.88
N ASN A 136 -5.73 -2.05 -3.94
CA ASN A 136 -5.72 -2.79 -5.20
C ASN A 136 -7.05 -2.67 -5.94
N ARG A 137 -8.18 -2.69 -5.24
CA ARG A 137 -9.48 -2.46 -5.88
C ARG A 137 -9.57 -1.08 -6.55
N ALA A 138 -9.02 -0.05 -5.90
CA ALA A 138 -9.00 1.31 -6.44
C ALA A 138 -7.96 1.50 -7.55
N ILE A 139 -6.82 0.81 -7.47
CA ILE A 139 -5.71 0.92 -8.43
C ILE A 139 -5.95 0.10 -9.69
N TRP A 140 -6.65 -1.03 -9.59
CA TRP A 140 -6.87 -1.94 -10.71
C TRP A 140 -7.44 -1.27 -11.97
N PRO A 141 -8.47 -0.39 -11.89
CA PRO A 141 -8.97 0.32 -13.07
C PRO A 141 -7.92 1.22 -13.73
N LEU A 142 -6.94 1.72 -12.98
CA LEU A 142 -5.90 2.62 -13.47
C LEU A 142 -4.73 1.86 -14.11
N LEU A 143 -4.29 0.79 -13.46
CA LEU A 143 -3.08 0.07 -13.86
C LEU A 143 -3.33 -1.25 -14.58
N GLY A 144 -4.54 -1.83 -14.51
CA GLY A 144 -4.83 -3.20 -14.96
C GLY A 144 -4.21 -4.28 -14.07
N GLN A 145 -3.67 -3.91 -12.92
CA GLN A 145 -3.04 -4.78 -11.94
C GLN A 145 -2.95 -4.10 -10.58
N GLY A 146 -2.68 -4.89 -9.53
CA GLY A 146 -2.48 -4.36 -8.18
C GLY A 146 -1.05 -3.87 -7.93
N LEU A 147 -0.79 -3.41 -6.72
CA LEU A 147 0.51 -2.94 -6.24
C LEU A 147 1.57 -4.04 -6.33
N PRO A 148 2.66 -3.84 -7.10
CA PRO A 148 3.68 -4.86 -7.34
C PRO A 148 4.65 -5.05 -6.18
N GLN A 149 4.71 -4.10 -5.23
CA GLN A 149 5.68 -4.08 -4.16
C GLN A 149 5.53 -5.28 -3.22
N PRO A 150 6.64 -5.81 -2.65
CA PRO A 150 6.59 -6.74 -1.53
C PRO A 150 5.83 -6.15 -0.34
N LYS A 151 5.12 -6.98 0.41
CA LYS A 151 4.33 -6.62 1.59
C LYS A 151 4.94 -7.27 2.83
N ILE A 152 5.13 -6.48 3.87
CA ILE A 152 5.68 -6.91 5.17
C ILE A 152 4.60 -6.70 6.21
N GLU A 153 4.10 -7.79 6.76
CA GLU A 153 3.03 -7.81 7.76
C GLU A 153 3.61 -7.73 9.17
N VAL A 154 3.39 -6.60 9.84
CA VAL A 154 3.93 -6.34 11.18
C VAL A 154 3.19 -7.12 12.25
N SER A 155 1.90 -7.39 12.08
CA SER A 155 1.11 -8.15 13.07
C SER A 155 1.68 -9.56 13.26
N ALA A 156 2.06 -10.24 12.19
CA ALA A 156 2.71 -11.55 12.24
C ALA A 156 4.08 -11.49 12.93
N MET A 157 4.90 -10.49 12.60
CA MET A 157 6.21 -10.29 13.23
C MET A 157 6.07 -10.00 14.74
N TYR A 158 5.08 -9.18 15.13
CA TYR A 158 4.80 -8.88 16.53
C TYR A 158 4.31 -10.11 17.29
N TYR A 159 3.45 -10.92 16.68
CA TYR A 159 2.98 -12.18 17.26
C TYR A 159 4.15 -13.13 17.52
N ASP A 160 5.01 -13.35 16.53
CA ASP A 160 6.20 -14.21 16.66
C ASP A 160 7.15 -13.72 17.77
N TYR A 161 7.38 -12.41 17.83
CA TYR A 161 8.19 -11.80 18.87
C TYR A 161 7.61 -12.05 20.27
N LYS A 162 6.30 -11.86 20.44
CA LYS A 162 5.61 -12.10 21.72
C LYS A 162 5.58 -13.57 22.08
N PHE A 163 5.32 -14.46 21.12
CA PHE A 163 5.29 -15.89 21.36
C PHE A 163 6.64 -16.43 21.85
N ARG A 164 7.74 -15.99 21.23
CA ARG A 164 9.10 -16.37 21.66
C ARG A 164 9.42 -15.90 23.09
N GLN A 165 8.85 -14.78 23.54
CA GLN A 165 9.01 -14.31 24.91
C GLN A 165 8.20 -15.12 25.94
N MET A 166 7.17 -15.83 25.51
CA MET A 166 6.30 -16.65 26.38
C MET A 166 6.78 -18.08 26.53
N LEU A 167 7.71 -18.54 25.68
CA LEU A 167 8.29 -19.88 25.80
C LEU A 167 9.28 -19.89 26.96
N PRO A 168 9.12 -20.78 27.97
CA PRO A 168 10.12 -20.99 29.00
C PRO A 168 11.40 -21.54 28.35
N TYR A 169 12.54 -21.06 28.81
CA TYR A 169 13.88 -21.54 28.42
C TYR A 169 14.08 -22.99 28.83
#